data_2edee4dcaaf7da17580b93b6b2b489c4
#
_entry.id   2edee4dcaaf7da17580b93b6b2b489c4
#
_cell.length_a   1.000
_cell.length_b   1.000
_cell.length_c   1.000
_cell.angle_alpha   90.00
_cell.angle_beta   90.00
_cell.angle_gamma   90.00
#
_symmetry.space_group_name_H-M   'P 1'
#
loop_
_entity.id
_entity.type
_entity.pdbx_description
1 polymer ?
#
loop_
_entity_poly.entity_id
_entity_poly.type
_entity_poly.pdbx_seq_one_letter_code
_entity_poly.pdbx_strand_id
1 'polypeptide(L)'
;MFFHLILPKINSIMALLLLYPYYFLGDRKDFYSVLIDNCNNGTLPLRVSHNDTKINNSMLDFKTRKAICVIDLDTIMPGFSVTDFGDAIRFGASTAAEDEKDLSKVWLDMDMFKTYAEGFLDGCGGQLLDSEIMLLPEGAKMMTIECGMRFLTDYLQGDTYFKIHHEGHNLERCHTQMKLVADMEAHWDEMKAIVKKHCKNQQ
;
A
#
# COMPACT_ATOMS: atom_id res chain seq x y z
N MET A 1 23.44 -6.57 -8.10
CA MET A 1 24.55 -7.31 -7.46
C MET A 1 24.05 -8.43 -6.51
N PHE A 2 22.93 -8.32 -5.83
CA PHE A 2 22.39 -9.37 -4.92
C PHE A 2 21.91 -10.65 -5.65
N PHE A 3 21.32 -10.54 -6.83
CA PHE A 3 20.76 -11.68 -7.58
C PHE A 3 21.77 -12.73 -8.04
N HIS A 4 23.02 -12.36 -8.33
CA HIS A 4 24.05 -13.30 -8.74
C HIS A 4 24.51 -14.29 -7.65
N LEU A 5 24.24 -13.99 -6.39
CA LEU A 5 24.60 -14.84 -5.25
C LEU A 5 23.54 -15.89 -4.90
N ILE A 6 22.29 -15.68 -5.31
CA ILE A 6 21.15 -16.52 -4.94
C ILE A 6 20.80 -17.52 -6.06
N LEU A 7 21.01 -17.17 -7.32
CA LEU A 7 20.70 -18.01 -8.49
C LEU A 7 21.23 -19.46 -8.45
N PRO A 8 22.41 -19.77 -7.91
CA PRO A 8 22.91 -21.14 -7.88
C PRO A 8 22.17 -22.10 -6.96
N LYS A 9 21.31 -21.59 -6.05
CA LYS A 9 20.57 -22.41 -5.05
C LYS A 9 19.08 -22.55 -5.37
N ILE A 10 18.61 -21.92 -6.45
CA ILE A 10 17.19 -21.88 -6.81
C ILE A 10 16.90 -23.03 -7.77
N ASN A 11 15.97 -23.93 -7.40
CA ASN A 11 15.46 -24.91 -8.35
C ASN A 11 14.60 -24.22 -9.42
N SER A 12 14.35 -24.89 -10.54
CA SER A 12 13.65 -24.29 -11.71
C SER A 12 12.24 -23.73 -11.38
N ILE A 13 11.54 -24.31 -10.41
CA ILE A 13 10.21 -23.86 -9.98
C ILE A 13 10.34 -22.58 -9.16
N MET A 14 11.28 -22.54 -8.21
CA MET A 14 11.55 -21.35 -7.40
C MET A 14 12.04 -20.17 -8.25
N ALA A 15 12.86 -20.46 -9.28
CA ALA A 15 13.27 -19.42 -10.24
C ALA A 15 12.06 -18.80 -10.96
N LEU A 16 11.09 -19.61 -11.39
CA LEU A 16 9.86 -19.12 -12.04
C LEU A 16 9.00 -18.27 -11.10
N LEU A 17 8.85 -18.69 -9.83
CA LEU A 17 8.09 -17.95 -8.82
C LEU A 17 8.71 -16.60 -8.48
N LEU A 18 10.04 -16.44 -8.60
CA LEU A 18 10.75 -15.19 -8.38
C LEU A 18 10.86 -14.29 -9.61
N LEU A 19 10.72 -14.85 -10.82
CA LEU A 19 10.75 -14.07 -12.05
C LEU A 19 9.60 -13.08 -12.14
N TYR A 20 8.39 -13.49 -11.76
CA TYR A 20 7.23 -12.59 -11.79
C TYR A 20 7.43 -11.36 -10.88
N PRO A 21 7.74 -11.50 -9.57
CA PRO A 21 8.06 -10.35 -8.72
C PRO A 21 9.18 -9.46 -9.26
N TYR A 22 10.24 -10.06 -9.77
CA TYR A 22 11.38 -9.32 -10.31
C TYR A 22 10.99 -8.40 -11.48
N TYR A 23 10.32 -8.94 -12.49
CA TYR A 23 9.88 -8.15 -13.64
C TYR A 23 8.78 -7.16 -13.25
N PHE A 24 7.82 -7.59 -12.43
CA PHE A 24 6.74 -6.74 -11.98
C PHE A 24 7.24 -5.46 -11.28
N LEU A 25 8.22 -5.60 -10.39
CA LEU A 25 8.85 -4.47 -9.70
C LEU A 25 9.76 -3.67 -10.64
N GLY A 26 10.53 -4.34 -11.48
CA GLY A 26 11.44 -3.71 -12.44
C GLY A 26 10.73 -2.78 -13.43
N ASP A 27 9.57 -3.18 -13.92
CA ASP A 27 8.76 -2.40 -14.87
C ASP A 27 8.18 -1.12 -14.23
N ARG A 28 8.14 -1.02 -12.91
CA ARG A 28 7.59 0.10 -12.13
C ARG A 28 8.63 1.00 -11.49
N LYS A 29 9.90 0.84 -11.84
CA LYS A 29 11.03 1.58 -11.23
C LYS A 29 10.85 3.10 -11.27
N ASP A 30 10.26 3.64 -12.33
CA ASP A 30 10.08 5.07 -12.51
C ASP A 30 8.96 5.64 -11.58
N PHE A 31 8.16 4.78 -10.98
CA PHE A 31 7.14 5.15 -10.01
C PHE A 31 7.72 5.34 -8.59
N TYR A 32 8.86 4.74 -8.27
CA TYR A 32 9.36 4.69 -6.89
C TYR A 32 9.80 6.04 -6.32
N SER A 33 10.10 7.01 -7.17
CA SER A 33 10.46 8.37 -6.74
C SER A 33 9.27 9.34 -6.66
N VAL A 34 8.06 8.92 -7.06
CA VAL A 34 6.92 9.84 -7.26
C VAL A 34 6.60 10.70 -6.04
N LEU A 35 6.62 10.14 -4.82
CA LEU A 35 6.31 10.90 -3.61
C LEU A 35 7.47 11.84 -3.23
N ILE A 36 8.70 11.37 -3.35
CA ILE A 36 9.89 12.20 -3.07
C ILE A 36 10.03 13.33 -4.09
N ASP A 37 9.77 13.07 -5.36
CA ASP A 37 9.82 14.10 -6.41
C ASP A 37 8.76 15.18 -6.16
N ASN A 38 7.55 14.79 -5.75
CA ASN A 38 6.49 15.74 -5.37
C ASN A 38 6.81 16.48 -4.06
N CYS A 39 7.51 15.87 -3.12
CA CYS A 39 8.02 16.55 -1.94
C CYS A 39 9.08 17.60 -2.32
N ASN A 40 10.06 17.22 -3.14
CA ASN A 40 11.16 18.08 -3.55
C ASN A 40 10.69 19.31 -4.36
N ASN A 41 9.63 19.16 -5.15
CA ASN A 41 9.05 20.27 -5.92
C ASN A 41 8.00 21.10 -5.13
N GLY A 42 7.73 20.73 -3.87
CA GLY A 42 6.84 21.47 -2.97
C GLY A 42 5.34 21.18 -3.15
N THR A 43 4.95 20.20 -3.98
CA THR A 43 3.54 19.82 -4.18
C THR A 43 3.02 18.83 -3.14
N LEU A 44 3.91 18.12 -2.43
CA LEU A 44 3.58 17.19 -1.37
C LEU A 44 4.32 17.60 -0.07
N PRO A 45 3.68 18.34 0.86
CA PRO A 45 4.31 18.76 2.09
C PRO A 45 4.44 17.61 3.10
N LEU A 46 5.41 17.72 3.99
CA LEU A 46 5.48 16.86 5.18
C LEU A 46 4.37 17.25 6.16
N ARG A 47 3.75 16.24 6.75
CA ARG A 47 2.73 16.32 7.79
C ARG A 47 3.17 15.53 9.01
N VAL A 48 2.41 15.63 10.11
CA VAL A 48 2.48 14.64 11.16
C VAL A 48 1.67 13.44 10.70
N SER A 49 2.34 12.31 10.52
CA SER A 49 1.76 11.07 9.99
C SER A 49 1.89 9.95 11.02
N HIS A 50 0.92 9.04 11.02
CA HIS A 50 0.93 7.87 11.90
C HIS A 50 1.94 6.82 11.42
N ASN A 51 2.06 6.64 10.10
CA ASN A 51 2.95 5.71 9.39
C ASN A 51 2.71 4.20 9.63
N ASP A 52 1.57 3.84 10.24
CA ASP A 52 1.08 2.46 10.37
C ASP A 52 -0.45 2.47 10.56
N THR A 53 -1.16 2.94 9.53
CA THR A 53 -2.61 3.21 9.57
C THR A 53 -3.50 2.02 9.21
N LYS A 54 -2.94 0.81 9.25
CA LYS A 54 -3.76 -0.40 9.09
C LYS A 54 -4.92 -0.41 10.09
N ILE A 55 -6.07 -0.92 9.67
CA ILE A 55 -7.31 -0.90 10.47
C ILE A 55 -7.15 -1.54 11.87
N ASN A 56 -6.19 -2.46 12.03
CA ASN A 56 -5.89 -3.10 13.31
C ASN A 56 -5.39 -2.13 14.38
N ASN A 57 -4.90 -0.94 13.99
CA ASN A 57 -4.47 0.13 14.88
C ASN A 57 -5.61 1.10 15.22
N SER A 58 -6.85 0.77 14.82
CA SER A 58 -8.05 1.51 15.20
C SER A 58 -8.94 0.66 16.10
N MET A 59 -9.24 1.16 17.30
CA MET A 59 -10.17 0.49 18.20
C MET A 59 -11.61 0.92 17.93
N LEU A 60 -12.48 -0.06 17.78
CA LEU A 60 -13.92 0.15 17.57
C LEU A 60 -14.69 -0.36 18.78
N ASP A 61 -15.71 0.38 19.19
CA ASP A 61 -16.69 -0.10 20.19
C ASP A 61 -17.47 -1.28 19.60
N PHE A 62 -17.46 -2.39 20.32
CA PHE A 62 -18.07 -3.64 19.84
C PHE A 62 -19.58 -3.52 19.57
N LYS A 63 -20.29 -2.73 20.38
CA LYS A 63 -21.77 -2.59 20.28
C LYS A 63 -22.17 -1.54 19.27
N THR A 64 -21.55 -0.36 19.35
CA THR A 64 -21.92 0.79 18.52
C THR A 64 -21.21 0.84 17.20
N ARG A 65 -20.12 0.07 17.03
CA ARG A 65 -19.23 0.06 15.86
C ARG A 65 -18.55 1.42 15.58
N LYS A 66 -18.57 2.32 16.55
CA LYS A 66 -17.93 3.62 16.43
C LYS A 66 -16.44 3.53 16.81
N ALA A 67 -15.62 4.33 16.14
CA ALA A 67 -14.22 4.49 16.52
C ALA A 67 -14.10 5.06 17.92
N ILE A 68 -13.20 4.47 18.73
CA ILE A 68 -12.90 4.89 20.11
C ILE A 68 -11.58 5.67 20.11
N CYS A 69 -10.52 5.06 19.58
CA CYS A 69 -9.19 5.67 19.52
C CYS A 69 -8.30 4.96 18.49
N VAL A 70 -7.20 5.61 18.17
CA VAL A 70 -6.08 5.05 17.41
C VAL A 70 -5.00 4.63 18.39
N ILE A 71 -4.33 3.53 18.14
CA ILE A 71 -3.27 2.93 18.96
C ILE A 71 -1.99 2.75 18.15
N ASP A 72 -0.92 2.27 18.78
CA ASP A 72 0.37 1.99 18.14
C ASP A 72 1.04 3.28 17.59
N LEU A 73 1.19 4.26 18.50
CA LEU A 73 1.60 5.62 18.17
C LEU A 73 3.13 5.82 18.12
N ASP A 74 3.92 4.76 18.22
CA ASP A 74 5.39 4.82 18.27
C ASP A 74 6.02 5.12 16.89
N THR A 75 5.23 5.01 15.82
CA THR A 75 5.61 5.35 14.45
C THR A 75 5.27 6.79 14.05
N ILE A 76 4.65 7.59 14.94
CA ILE A 76 4.29 8.98 14.63
C ILE A 76 5.55 9.83 14.42
N MET A 77 5.67 10.34 13.19
CA MET A 77 6.79 11.23 12.80
C MET A 77 6.38 12.08 11.57
N PRO A 78 7.23 13.04 11.14
CA PRO A 78 7.02 13.71 9.88
C PRO A 78 6.97 12.69 8.71
N GLY A 79 5.92 12.75 7.92
CA GLY A 79 5.65 11.84 6.81
C GLY A 79 4.70 12.48 5.80
N PHE A 80 4.16 11.67 4.90
CA PHE A 80 3.20 12.13 3.92
C PHE A 80 1.78 11.66 4.27
N SER A 81 0.81 12.56 4.22
CA SER A 81 -0.61 12.20 4.40
C SER A 81 -1.07 11.08 3.46
N VAL A 82 -0.52 11.06 2.26
CA VAL A 82 -0.82 10.05 1.24
C VAL A 82 -0.33 8.64 1.59
N THR A 83 0.73 8.51 2.40
CA THR A 83 1.20 7.20 2.87
C THR A 83 0.30 6.62 3.95
N ASP A 84 -0.22 7.47 4.87
CA ASP A 84 -1.22 7.05 5.85
C ASP A 84 -2.51 6.56 5.18
N PHE A 85 -3.01 7.33 4.20
CA PHE A 85 -4.13 6.88 3.37
C PHE A 85 -3.79 5.57 2.66
N GLY A 86 -2.61 5.50 2.06
CA GLY A 86 -2.17 4.36 1.27
C GLY A 86 -2.11 3.05 2.05
N ASP A 87 -1.58 3.07 3.26
CA ASP A 87 -1.51 1.88 4.11
C ASP A 87 -2.91 1.43 4.57
N ALA A 88 -3.80 2.38 4.88
CA ALA A 88 -5.20 2.07 5.18
C ALA A 88 -5.91 1.38 3.98
N ILE A 89 -5.69 1.86 2.74
CA ILE A 89 -6.25 1.25 1.52
C ILE A 89 -5.67 -0.13 1.27
N ARG A 90 -4.35 -0.27 1.33
CA ARG A 90 -3.65 -1.54 1.12
C ARG A 90 -4.26 -2.67 1.96
N PHE A 91 -4.56 -2.38 3.20
CA PHE A 91 -5.10 -3.35 4.14
C PHE A 91 -6.63 -3.42 4.13
N GLY A 92 -7.31 -2.28 4.11
CA GLY A 92 -8.75 -2.18 4.36
C GLY A 92 -9.62 -2.26 3.10
N ALA A 93 -9.08 -1.99 1.91
CA ALA A 93 -9.81 -2.07 0.64
C ALA A 93 -9.37 -3.27 -0.23
N SER A 94 -8.51 -4.16 0.27
CA SER A 94 -8.26 -5.46 -0.35
C SER A 94 -9.42 -6.41 -0.04
N THR A 95 -9.91 -7.12 -1.05
CA THR A 95 -11.01 -8.11 -0.89
C THR A 95 -10.56 -9.41 -0.23
N ALA A 96 -9.27 -9.64 -0.12
CA ALA A 96 -8.70 -10.87 0.41
C ALA A 96 -7.68 -10.59 1.52
N ALA A 97 -7.37 -11.62 2.29
CA ALA A 97 -6.30 -11.58 3.27
C ALA A 97 -4.93 -11.34 2.61
N GLU A 98 -3.99 -10.79 3.37
CA GLU A 98 -2.66 -10.43 2.89
C GLU A 98 -1.86 -11.65 2.37
N ASP A 99 -2.20 -12.85 2.82
CA ASP A 99 -1.59 -14.14 2.48
C ASP A 99 -2.51 -15.06 1.66
N GLU A 100 -3.50 -14.51 0.95
CA GLU A 100 -4.40 -15.29 0.09
C GLU A 100 -3.61 -15.94 -1.05
N LYS A 101 -3.70 -17.28 -1.14
CA LYS A 101 -3.01 -18.07 -2.18
C LYS A 101 -3.72 -18.02 -3.53
N ASP A 102 -5.04 -17.90 -3.51
CA ASP A 102 -5.85 -17.80 -4.71
C ASP A 102 -5.93 -16.34 -5.15
N LEU A 103 -5.01 -15.94 -6.00
CA LEU A 103 -4.92 -14.56 -6.50
C LEU A 103 -6.16 -14.11 -7.28
N SER A 104 -7.04 -15.04 -7.71
CA SER A 104 -8.31 -14.67 -8.34
C SER A 104 -9.31 -14.01 -7.38
N LYS A 105 -9.07 -14.12 -6.06
CA LYS A 105 -9.85 -13.48 -5.00
C LYS A 105 -9.30 -12.12 -4.58
N VAL A 106 -8.16 -11.73 -5.10
CA VAL A 106 -7.45 -10.49 -4.71
C VAL A 106 -7.73 -9.40 -5.72
N TRP A 107 -8.49 -8.38 -5.30
CA TRP A 107 -8.73 -7.15 -6.05
C TRP A 107 -8.99 -5.98 -5.11
N LEU A 108 -8.96 -4.76 -5.64
CA LEU A 108 -9.32 -3.55 -4.92
C LEU A 108 -10.86 -3.40 -4.89
N ASP A 109 -11.43 -3.38 -3.70
CA ASP A 109 -12.85 -3.01 -3.53
C ASP A 109 -13.01 -1.50 -3.71
N MET A 110 -13.58 -1.09 -4.86
CA MET A 110 -13.74 0.31 -5.21
C MET A 110 -14.75 1.04 -4.34
N ASP A 111 -15.77 0.36 -3.81
CA ASP A 111 -16.71 0.96 -2.85
C ASP A 111 -16.03 1.23 -1.52
N MET A 112 -15.17 0.30 -1.07
CA MET A 112 -14.33 0.52 0.12
C MET A 112 -13.31 1.62 -0.12
N PHE A 113 -12.62 1.64 -1.26
CA PHE A 113 -11.69 2.72 -1.62
C PHE A 113 -12.37 4.09 -1.53
N LYS A 114 -13.57 4.22 -2.11
CA LYS A 114 -14.36 5.45 -2.06
C LYS A 114 -14.73 5.82 -0.62
N THR A 115 -15.22 4.86 0.16
CA THR A 115 -15.61 5.08 1.57
C THR A 115 -14.42 5.53 2.42
N TYR A 116 -13.25 4.91 2.23
CA TYR A 116 -12.01 5.32 2.90
C TYR A 116 -11.58 6.73 2.47
N ALA A 117 -11.66 7.06 1.17
CA ALA A 117 -11.32 8.38 0.67
C ALA A 117 -12.22 9.47 1.27
N GLU A 118 -13.54 9.25 1.29
CA GLU A 118 -14.50 10.16 1.90
C GLU A 118 -14.21 10.35 3.40
N GLY A 119 -14.07 9.26 4.16
CA GLY A 119 -13.81 9.33 5.60
C GLY A 119 -12.47 9.96 5.96
N PHE A 120 -11.42 9.65 5.19
CA PHE A 120 -10.09 10.24 5.38
C PHE A 120 -10.09 11.75 5.13
N LEU A 121 -10.70 12.18 4.02
CA LEU A 121 -10.75 13.58 3.64
C LEU A 121 -11.65 14.40 4.58
N ASP A 122 -12.76 13.83 5.03
CA ASP A 122 -13.61 14.43 6.07
C ASP A 122 -12.83 14.59 7.39
N GLY A 123 -12.10 13.55 7.80
CA GLY A 123 -11.27 13.57 9.01
C GLY A 123 -10.13 14.60 8.94
N CYS A 124 -9.58 14.85 7.76
CA CYS A 124 -8.58 15.90 7.53
C CYS A 124 -9.16 17.33 7.57
N GLY A 125 -10.48 17.49 7.64
CA GLY A 125 -11.14 18.77 7.84
C GLY A 125 -10.76 19.85 6.82
N GLY A 126 -10.49 19.48 5.58
CA GLY A 126 -10.09 20.40 4.51
C GLY A 126 -8.68 20.99 4.65
N GLN A 127 -7.80 20.37 5.46
CA GLN A 127 -6.42 20.83 5.65
C GLN A 127 -5.46 20.35 4.56
N LEU A 128 -5.84 19.36 3.76
CA LEU A 128 -5.03 18.88 2.65
C LEU A 128 -5.08 19.85 1.46
N LEU A 129 -3.96 19.94 0.75
CA LEU A 129 -3.88 20.63 -0.54
C LEU A 129 -4.52 19.77 -1.63
N ASP A 130 -5.04 20.40 -2.68
CA ASP A 130 -5.58 19.66 -3.84
C ASP A 130 -4.50 18.74 -4.47
N SER A 131 -3.23 19.14 -4.43
CA SER A 131 -2.11 18.30 -4.86
C SER A 131 -1.92 17.05 -4.00
N GLU A 132 -2.11 17.13 -2.68
CA GLU A 132 -2.09 15.96 -1.79
C GLU A 132 -3.28 15.03 -2.09
N ILE A 133 -4.49 15.61 -2.26
CA ILE A 133 -5.70 14.84 -2.59
C ILE A 133 -5.51 14.07 -3.89
N MET A 134 -4.94 14.72 -4.91
CA MET A 134 -4.69 14.09 -6.20
C MET A 134 -3.60 13.00 -6.17
N LEU A 135 -2.76 12.97 -5.12
CA LEU A 135 -1.71 11.95 -4.91
C LEU A 135 -2.14 10.81 -3.98
N LEU A 136 -3.38 10.78 -3.48
CA LEU A 136 -3.88 9.68 -2.64
C LEU A 136 -3.80 8.31 -3.34
N PRO A 137 -4.18 8.16 -4.62
CA PRO A 137 -3.99 6.90 -5.35
C PRO A 137 -2.52 6.48 -5.48
N GLU A 138 -1.60 7.44 -5.67
CA GLU A 138 -0.16 7.18 -5.67
C GLU A 138 0.31 6.64 -4.32
N GLY A 139 -0.20 7.20 -3.22
CA GLY A 139 0.07 6.71 -1.87
C GLY A 139 -0.39 5.27 -1.70
N ALA A 140 -1.62 4.93 -2.12
CA ALA A 140 -2.16 3.57 -2.06
C ALA A 140 -1.28 2.58 -2.84
N LYS A 141 -0.93 2.90 -4.07
CA LYS A 141 -0.07 2.07 -4.91
C LYS A 141 1.34 1.96 -4.31
N MET A 142 1.92 3.06 -3.81
CA MET A 142 3.28 3.08 -3.24
C MET A 142 3.37 2.19 -2.01
N MET A 143 2.44 2.33 -1.05
CA MET A 143 2.44 1.53 0.17
C MET A 143 2.25 0.05 -0.11
N THR A 144 1.44 -0.29 -1.12
CA THR A 144 1.23 -1.68 -1.54
C THR A 144 2.49 -2.27 -2.19
N ILE A 145 3.17 -1.52 -3.07
CA ILE A 145 4.44 -1.94 -3.68
C ILE A 145 5.53 -2.10 -2.60
N GLU A 146 5.66 -1.12 -1.72
CA GLU A 146 6.66 -1.13 -0.64
C GLU A 146 6.49 -2.36 0.24
N CYS A 147 5.27 -2.65 0.68
CA CYS A 147 4.97 -3.81 1.49
C CYS A 147 5.29 -5.12 0.76
N GLY A 148 4.93 -5.23 -0.51
CA GLY A 148 5.28 -6.38 -1.37
C GLY A 148 6.80 -6.56 -1.51
N MET A 149 7.56 -5.47 -1.67
CA MET A 149 9.02 -5.51 -1.71
C MET A 149 9.63 -5.97 -0.39
N ARG A 150 9.08 -5.53 0.74
CA ARG A 150 9.54 -5.97 2.07
C ARG A 150 9.33 -7.46 2.28
N PHE A 151 8.17 -8.01 1.90
CA PHE A 151 7.91 -9.44 1.96
C PHE A 151 8.87 -10.23 1.07
N LEU A 152 9.11 -9.76 -0.16
CA LEU A 152 10.07 -10.40 -1.06
C LEU A 152 11.50 -10.37 -0.49
N THR A 153 11.90 -9.24 0.07
CA THR A 153 13.22 -9.06 0.67
C THR A 153 13.41 -10.01 1.84
N ASP A 154 12.44 -10.09 2.73
CA ASP A 154 12.50 -10.99 3.89
C ASP A 154 12.55 -12.47 3.47
N TYR A 155 11.73 -12.86 2.50
CA TYR A 155 11.78 -14.19 1.91
C TYR A 155 13.18 -14.54 1.36
N LEU A 156 13.79 -13.61 0.62
CA LEU A 156 15.14 -13.80 0.05
C LEU A 156 16.25 -13.82 1.12
N GLN A 157 15.99 -13.21 2.28
CA GLN A 157 16.90 -13.21 3.44
C GLN A 157 16.67 -14.40 4.39
N GLY A 158 15.70 -15.26 4.11
CA GLY A 158 15.41 -16.46 4.89
C GLY A 158 14.36 -16.26 5.98
N ASP A 159 13.40 -15.35 5.75
CA ASP A 159 12.24 -15.10 6.61
C ASP A 159 12.62 -14.75 8.06
N THR A 160 13.45 -13.72 8.20
CA THR A 160 14.03 -13.33 9.50
C THR A 160 13.29 -12.18 10.20
N TYR A 161 12.47 -11.42 9.49
CA TYR A 161 11.79 -10.23 10.01
C TYR A 161 10.30 -10.48 10.30
N PHE A 162 9.54 -10.91 9.30
CA PHE A 162 8.11 -11.16 9.47
C PHE A 162 7.86 -12.57 10.02
N LYS A 163 6.91 -12.67 10.95
CA LYS A 163 6.48 -13.98 11.43
C LYS A 163 5.83 -14.76 10.28
N ILE A 164 6.37 -15.95 10.01
CA ILE A 164 5.81 -16.88 9.03
C ILE A 164 5.10 -18.04 9.73
N HIS A 165 4.15 -18.66 9.06
CA HIS A 165 3.43 -19.86 9.54
C HIS A 165 3.77 -21.10 8.74
N HIS A 166 4.39 -20.94 7.57
CA HIS A 166 4.83 -22.03 6.69
C HIS A 166 5.90 -21.50 5.72
N GLU A 167 6.62 -22.39 5.08
CA GLU A 167 7.61 -22.06 4.05
C GLU A 167 6.94 -21.35 2.87
N GLY A 168 7.55 -20.26 2.38
CA GLY A 168 7.02 -19.45 1.28
C GLY A 168 5.92 -18.45 1.65
N HIS A 169 5.56 -18.31 2.94
CA HIS A 169 4.49 -17.43 3.38
C HIS A 169 4.70 -15.97 2.94
N ASN A 170 5.94 -15.44 3.07
CA ASN A 170 6.23 -14.07 2.62
C ASN A 170 6.23 -13.93 1.10
N LEU A 171 6.54 -15.00 0.35
CA LEU A 171 6.40 -14.96 -1.11
C LEU A 171 4.93 -14.94 -1.54
N GLU A 172 4.04 -15.67 -0.85
CA GLU A 172 2.58 -15.59 -1.05
C GLU A 172 2.07 -14.17 -0.79
N ARG A 173 2.48 -13.57 0.33
CA ARG A 173 2.15 -12.17 0.66
C ARG A 173 2.63 -11.20 -0.40
N CYS A 174 3.85 -11.37 -0.89
CA CYS A 174 4.39 -10.56 -1.98
C CYS A 174 3.51 -10.64 -3.23
N HIS A 175 3.10 -11.83 -3.65
CA HIS A 175 2.23 -12.03 -4.81
C HIS A 175 0.85 -11.37 -4.62
N THR A 176 0.29 -11.45 -3.42
CA THR A 176 -0.98 -10.79 -3.08
C THR A 176 -0.87 -9.28 -3.24
N GLN A 177 0.20 -8.65 -2.72
CA GLN A 177 0.42 -7.21 -2.88
C GLN A 177 0.61 -6.83 -4.36
N MET A 178 1.36 -7.60 -5.13
CA MET A 178 1.53 -7.33 -6.56
C MET A 178 0.24 -7.46 -7.35
N LYS A 179 -0.60 -8.44 -7.02
CA LYS A 179 -1.92 -8.58 -7.64
C LYS A 179 -2.82 -7.38 -7.31
N LEU A 180 -2.80 -6.90 -6.08
CA LEU A 180 -3.55 -5.72 -5.66
C LEU A 180 -3.05 -4.46 -6.40
N VAL A 181 -1.74 -4.28 -6.57
CA VAL A 181 -1.16 -3.18 -7.38
C VAL A 181 -1.64 -3.25 -8.82
N ALA A 182 -1.62 -4.42 -9.45
CA ALA A 182 -2.09 -4.58 -10.82
C ALA A 182 -3.57 -4.21 -10.96
N ASP A 183 -4.38 -4.52 -9.95
CA ASP A 183 -5.80 -4.17 -9.94
C ASP A 183 -6.02 -2.66 -9.72
N MET A 184 -5.24 -2.02 -8.83
CA MET A 184 -5.22 -0.55 -8.70
C MET A 184 -4.88 0.13 -10.04
N GLU A 185 -3.90 -0.41 -10.78
CA GLU A 185 -3.53 0.11 -12.09
C GLU A 185 -4.67 -0.03 -13.13
N ALA A 186 -5.42 -1.11 -13.06
CA ALA A 186 -6.59 -1.32 -13.92
C ALA A 186 -7.74 -0.34 -13.61
N HIS A 187 -7.86 0.12 -12.37
CA HIS A 187 -8.88 1.07 -11.90
C HIS A 187 -8.34 2.50 -11.70
N TRP A 188 -7.16 2.80 -12.27
CA TRP A 188 -6.43 4.04 -11.98
C TRP A 188 -7.23 5.31 -12.20
N ASP A 189 -7.87 5.42 -13.36
CA ASP A 189 -8.66 6.61 -13.72
C ASP A 189 -9.88 6.79 -12.81
N GLU A 190 -10.49 5.67 -12.36
CA GLU A 190 -11.61 5.70 -11.44
C GLU A 190 -11.16 6.15 -10.05
N MET A 191 -10.05 5.62 -9.53
CA MET A 191 -9.45 6.08 -8.26
C MET A 191 -9.18 7.59 -8.30
N LYS A 192 -8.56 8.07 -9.38
CA LYS A 192 -8.31 9.50 -9.60
C LYS A 192 -9.61 10.32 -9.66
N ALA A 193 -10.63 9.83 -10.34
CA ALA A 193 -11.91 10.52 -10.44
C ALA A 193 -12.63 10.61 -9.09
N ILE A 194 -12.51 9.59 -8.23
CA ILE A 194 -13.08 9.58 -6.88
C ILE A 194 -12.45 10.70 -6.04
N VAL A 195 -11.11 10.73 -5.93
CA VAL A 195 -10.44 11.71 -5.06
C VAL A 195 -10.55 13.13 -5.60
N LYS A 196 -10.56 13.31 -6.92
CA LYS A 196 -10.71 14.62 -7.58
C LYS A 196 -11.99 15.35 -7.17
N LYS A 197 -13.08 14.65 -6.87
CA LYS A 197 -14.35 15.26 -6.44
C LYS A 197 -14.23 16.06 -5.14
N HIS A 198 -13.17 15.83 -4.37
CA HIS A 198 -12.91 16.48 -3.09
C HIS A 198 -11.93 17.66 -3.19
N CYS A 199 -11.34 17.91 -4.37
CA CYS A 199 -10.52 19.09 -4.60
C CYS A 199 -11.37 20.36 -4.56
N LYS A 200 -10.81 21.44 -3.96
CA LYS A 200 -11.48 22.72 -3.80
C LYS A 200 -11.59 23.50 -5.13
N ASN A 201 -10.62 23.29 -6.00
CA ASN A 201 -10.55 23.96 -7.31
C ASN A 201 -11.02 22.99 -8.41
N GLN A 202 -12.34 22.82 -8.52
CA GLN A 202 -12.97 22.12 -9.65
C GLN A 202 -13.31 23.12 -10.77
N GLN A 203 -12.31 23.81 -11.31
CA GLN A 203 -12.49 24.62 -12.52
C GLN A 203 -11.65 24.09 -13.65
#